data_a1b4f95b7519decd013a5385fea99b35
#
_entry.id   a1b4f95b7519decd013a5385fea99b35
#
_cell.length_a   1.000
_cell.length_b   1.000
_cell.length_c   1.000
_cell.angle_alpha   90.00
_cell.angle_beta   90.00
_cell.angle_gamma   90.00
#
_symmetry.space_group_name_H-M   'P 1'
#
loop_
_entity.id
_entity.type
_entity.pdbx_description
1 polymer ?
#
loop_
_entity_poly.entity_id
_entity_poly.type
_entity_poly.pdbx_seq_one_letter_code
_entity_poly.pdbx_strand_id
1 'polypeptide(L)'
;NYSELFMADNDENENAMQEIILPIRQDGVKTRNHGGSTYLICGTRVAGMPRMGTTNGWSCIFARAAMVKKFFSNLEDVPMLPADVEIPTKGLDTDEQIDDFDAKYGIRTEDMIKAAGDDRAMLYSGVGGGRRKIQTDAISGFTDGLSIVKWQNYRSDGKPVSHATYPDTDIPLFRLAEAYLTRAEAIFRQGGDATADINELRKRANCTRKVQTVTEQELIDEWAREFYL
;
A
#
# COMPACT_ATOMS: atom_id res chain seq x y z
N ASN A 1 10.99 8.33 -0.39
CA ASN A 1 9.98 7.52 -1.07
C ASN A 1 8.92 7.07 -0.06
N TYR A 2 7.62 7.09 -0.45
CA TYR A 2 6.52 6.72 0.46
C TYR A 2 6.63 5.27 0.96
N SER A 3 7.04 4.34 0.10
CA SER A 3 7.18 2.92 0.45
C SER A 3 8.19 2.65 1.57
N GLU A 4 9.21 3.48 1.71
CA GLU A 4 10.26 3.31 2.73
C GLU A 4 9.72 3.38 4.17
N LEU A 5 8.56 4.04 4.36
CA LEU A 5 7.88 4.09 5.67
C LEU A 5 7.40 2.71 6.16
N PHE A 6 7.27 1.75 5.25
CA PHE A 6 6.67 0.42 5.48
C PHE A 6 7.61 -0.72 5.11
N MET A 7 8.90 -0.45 4.96
CA MET A 7 9.96 -1.42 4.68
C MET A 7 10.68 -1.84 5.95
N ALA A 8 11.44 -2.94 5.86
CA ALA A 8 12.07 -3.59 6.99
C ALA A 8 13.14 -2.75 7.72
N ASP A 9 13.64 -1.72 7.07
CA ASP A 9 14.66 -0.80 7.59
C ASP A 9 14.09 0.61 7.87
N ASN A 10 12.79 0.72 8.11
CA ASN A 10 12.16 2.02 8.32
C ASN A 10 12.61 2.73 9.61
N ASP A 11 13.29 2.03 10.50
CA ASP A 11 13.95 2.57 11.69
C ASP A 11 15.44 2.94 11.47
N GLU A 12 16.01 2.55 10.34
CA GLU A 12 17.39 2.87 9.93
C GLU A 12 17.45 3.81 8.72
N ASN A 13 16.39 3.85 7.91
CA ASN A 13 16.30 4.67 6.71
C ASN A 13 16.07 6.14 7.08
N GLU A 14 16.97 7.02 6.66
CA GLU A 14 16.92 8.46 7.00
C GLU A 14 15.63 9.15 6.57
N ASN A 15 15.04 8.77 5.43
CA ASN A 15 13.79 9.35 4.95
C ASN A 15 12.60 8.91 5.80
N ALA A 16 12.54 7.63 6.17
CA ALA A 16 11.48 7.11 7.02
C ALA A 16 11.58 7.69 8.45
N MET A 17 12.78 7.77 9.01
CA MET A 17 13.03 8.33 10.34
C MET A 17 12.64 9.80 10.47
N GLN A 18 12.66 10.58 9.40
CA GLN A 18 12.19 11.97 9.39
C GLN A 18 10.67 12.09 9.53
N GLU A 19 9.94 11.06 9.20
CA GLU A 19 8.47 11.06 9.24
C GLU A 19 7.92 10.28 10.44
N ILE A 20 8.56 9.19 10.87
CA ILE A 20 8.07 8.34 11.96
C ILE A 20 8.36 9.00 13.30
N ILE A 21 7.30 9.38 14.03
CA ILE A 21 7.41 10.05 15.35
C ILE A 21 7.47 9.02 16.47
N LEU A 22 6.59 8.01 16.41
CA LEU A 22 6.52 6.95 17.42
C LEU A 22 6.27 5.60 16.75
N PRO A 23 7.29 4.73 16.65
CA PRO A 23 7.13 3.38 16.15
C PRO A 23 6.81 2.38 17.25
N ILE A 24 6.12 1.30 16.90
CA ILE A 24 6.16 0.05 17.64
C ILE A 24 7.29 -0.77 17.06
N ARG A 25 8.36 -0.96 17.82
CA ARG A 25 9.58 -1.62 17.38
C ARG A 25 9.35 -3.10 17.09
N GLN A 26 9.86 -3.53 15.94
CA GLN A 26 9.91 -4.92 15.52
C GLN A 26 11.36 -5.34 15.24
N ASP A 27 11.67 -6.60 15.55
CA ASP A 27 12.94 -7.21 15.24
C ASP A 27 12.66 -8.71 15.05
N GLY A 28 12.77 -9.17 13.85
CA GLY A 28 12.39 -10.55 13.48
C GLY A 28 13.07 -11.64 14.30
N VAL A 29 14.17 -11.35 14.97
CA VAL A 29 14.88 -12.30 15.84
C VAL A 29 14.40 -12.21 17.29
N LYS A 30 14.26 -11.00 17.83
CA LYS A 30 13.95 -10.75 19.26
C LYS A 30 12.45 -10.70 19.52
N THR A 31 11.68 -10.15 18.60
CA THR A 31 10.23 -9.96 18.72
C THR A 31 9.42 -11.07 18.03
N ARG A 32 9.88 -12.30 18.04
CA ARG A 32 9.32 -13.48 17.34
C ARG A 32 7.85 -13.80 17.62
N ASN A 33 7.00 -12.84 17.71
CA ASN A 33 5.56 -12.99 17.91
C ASN A 33 4.76 -12.61 16.67
N HIS A 34 5.20 -13.07 15.49
CA HIS A 34 4.60 -12.76 14.20
C HIS A 34 4.57 -11.26 13.86
N GLY A 35 5.55 -10.50 14.34
CA GLY A 35 5.69 -9.09 14.05
C GLY A 35 4.54 -8.25 14.55
N GLY A 36 4.00 -8.63 15.68
CA GLY A 36 2.65 -8.30 15.99
C GLY A 36 1.69 -8.84 14.91
N SER A 37 0.53 -9.25 15.29
CA SER A 37 -0.53 -9.69 14.37
C SER A 37 -0.85 -8.64 13.29
N THR A 38 -0.53 -7.38 13.55
CA THR A 38 -0.72 -6.25 12.64
C THR A 38 -0.02 -6.45 11.31
N TYR A 39 1.27 -6.83 11.31
CA TYR A 39 1.97 -7.07 10.04
C TYR A 39 1.35 -8.24 9.26
N LEU A 40 1.01 -9.34 9.93
CA LEU A 40 0.43 -10.51 9.27
C LEU A 40 -0.96 -10.24 8.69
N ILE A 41 -1.74 -9.39 9.34
CA ILE A 41 -3.06 -8.95 8.87
C ILE A 41 -2.91 -8.02 7.67
N CYS A 42 -2.00 -7.05 7.78
CA CYS A 42 -1.74 -6.03 6.75
C CYS A 42 -0.85 -6.56 5.62
N GLY A 43 0.07 -7.48 5.92
CA GLY A 43 0.90 -8.15 4.95
C GLY A 43 0.08 -9.11 4.10
N THR A 44 -0.23 -8.72 2.89
CA THR A 44 -1.26 -9.36 2.05
C THR A 44 -0.75 -10.51 1.20
N ARG A 45 0.10 -11.36 1.74
CA ARG A 45 0.57 -12.50 0.99
C ARG A 45 -0.40 -13.68 1.08
N VAL A 46 -0.97 -14.11 -0.05
CA VAL A 46 -1.57 -15.44 -0.26
C VAL A 46 -0.73 -16.26 -1.21
N ALA A 47 -0.96 -17.57 -1.24
CA ALA A 47 -0.34 -18.44 -2.23
C ALA A 47 -0.58 -17.92 -3.65
N GLY A 48 0.48 -17.88 -4.46
CA GLY A 48 0.43 -17.36 -5.82
C GLY A 48 0.49 -15.84 -5.96
N MET A 49 0.70 -15.09 -4.89
CA MET A 49 1.09 -13.68 -4.95
C MET A 49 2.61 -13.53 -4.81
N PRO A 50 3.21 -12.45 -5.37
CA PRO A 50 4.60 -12.11 -5.11
C PRO A 50 4.88 -12.03 -3.61
N ARG A 51 6.08 -12.38 -3.20
CA ARG A 51 6.49 -12.28 -1.79
C ARG A 51 6.60 -10.83 -1.37
N MET A 52 6.15 -10.57 -0.15
CA MET A 52 6.30 -9.25 0.50
C MET A 52 7.44 -9.27 1.53
N GLY A 53 8.51 -10.04 1.25
CA GLY A 53 9.66 -10.18 2.14
C GLY A 53 9.45 -11.11 3.32
N THR A 54 8.31 -11.81 3.39
CA THR A 54 8.06 -12.83 4.43
C THR A 54 7.49 -14.11 3.83
N THR A 55 7.70 -15.22 4.53
CA THR A 55 7.07 -16.51 4.20
C THR A 55 5.61 -16.57 4.65
N ASN A 56 5.17 -15.66 5.53
CA ASN A 56 3.84 -15.59 6.10
C ASN A 56 3.16 -14.26 5.81
N GLY A 57 1.87 -14.32 5.55
CA GLY A 57 0.95 -13.19 5.46
C GLY A 57 -0.46 -13.77 5.41
N TRP A 58 -1.44 -13.06 5.96
CA TRP A 58 -2.80 -13.59 6.07
C TRP A 58 -3.76 -13.04 5.03
N SER A 59 -3.34 -12.02 4.28
CA SER A 59 -4.16 -11.40 3.22
C SER A 59 -5.60 -11.12 3.67
N CYS A 60 -5.77 -10.53 4.83
CA CYS A 60 -7.10 -10.31 5.41
C CYS A 60 -7.73 -9.00 4.95
N ILE A 61 -6.97 -8.09 4.35
CA ILE A 61 -7.42 -6.73 4.01
C ILE A 61 -7.32 -6.50 2.51
N PHE A 62 -8.44 -6.05 1.94
CA PHE A 62 -8.59 -5.75 0.52
C PHE A 62 -9.16 -4.36 0.29
N ALA A 63 -8.62 -3.66 -0.72
CA ALA A 63 -9.17 -2.41 -1.20
C ALA A 63 -10.36 -2.69 -2.13
N ARG A 64 -11.55 -2.26 -1.72
CA ARG A 64 -12.76 -2.32 -2.53
C ARG A 64 -12.91 -1.05 -3.38
N ALA A 65 -13.89 -1.03 -4.28
CA ALA A 65 -14.16 0.08 -5.18
C ALA A 65 -14.16 1.45 -4.49
N ALA A 66 -14.71 1.58 -3.29
CA ALA A 66 -14.74 2.84 -2.55
C ALA A 66 -13.34 3.37 -2.21
N MET A 67 -12.40 2.48 -1.84
CA MET A 67 -11.01 2.86 -1.57
C MET A 67 -10.24 3.10 -2.87
N VAL A 68 -10.42 2.25 -3.88
CA VAL A 68 -9.76 2.38 -5.18
C VAL A 68 -10.12 3.72 -5.84
N LYS A 69 -11.37 4.19 -5.72
CA LYS A 69 -11.83 5.49 -6.20
C LYS A 69 -11.14 6.70 -5.55
N LYS A 70 -10.43 6.52 -4.42
CA LYS A 70 -9.61 7.60 -3.85
C LYS A 70 -8.38 7.89 -4.71
N PHE A 71 -7.91 6.90 -5.45
CA PHE A 71 -6.77 6.99 -6.36
C PHE A 71 -7.18 7.17 -7.84
N PHE A 72 -8.31 6.61 -8.24
CA PHE A 72 -8.78 6.62 -9.63
C PHE A 72 -10.16 7.27 -9.73
N SER A 73 -10.30 8.26 -10.62
CA SER A 73 -11.59 8.88 -10.88
C SER A 73 -12.57 7.90 -11.53
N ASN A 74 -12.05 7.05 -12.44
CA ASN A 74 -12.81 5.98 -13.08
C ASN A 74 -12.17 4.63 -12.73
N LEU A 75 -12.99 3.64 -12.40
CA LEU A 75 -12.48 2.29 -12.13
C LEU A 75 -11.97 1.58 -13.40
N GLU A 76 -12.34 2.06 -14.58
CA GLU A 76 -11.85 1.55 -15.86
C GLU A 76 -10.38 1.91 -16.11
N ASP A 77 -9.86 2.95 -15.45
CA ASP A 77 -8.46 3.37 -15.52
C ASP A 77 -7.53 2.53 -14.62
N VAL A 78 -8.10 1.66 -13.80
CA VAL A 78 -7.33 0.78 -12.90
C VAL A 78 -6.67 -0.33 -13.71
N PRO A 79 -5.35 -0.51 -13.63
CA PRO A 79 -4.67 -1.62 -14.28
C PRO A 79 -5.24 -2.97 -13.83
N MET A 80 -5.91 -3.67 -14.71
CA MET A 80 -6.53 -4.98 -14.45
C MET A 80 -6.23 -5.92 -15.60
N LEU A 81 -6.13 -7.22 -15.29
CA LEU A 81 -5.99 -8.22 -16.34
C LEU A 81 -7.20 -8.18 -17.29
N PRO A 82 -7.00 -7.97 -18.61
CA PRO A 82 -8.10 -7.92 -19.57
C PRO A 82 -8.99 -9.19 -19.49
N ALA A 83 -10.29 -9.01 -19.69
CA ALA A 83 -11.28 -10.07 -19.48
C ALA A 83 -11.10 -11.28 -20.40
N ASP A 84 -10.57 -11.06 -21.59
CA ASP A 84 -10.30 -12.06 -22.62
C ASP A 84 -8.98 -12.81 -22.43
N VAL A 85 -8.12 -12.39 -21.49
CA VAL A 85 -6.86 -13.07 -21.19
C VAL A 85 -7.10 -14.18 -20.18
N GLU A 86 -6.78 -15.40 -20.52
CA GLU A 86 -6.83 -16.54 -19.59
C GLU A 86 -5.58 -16.59 -18.71
N ILE A 87 -5.79 -16.85 -17.41
CA ILE A 87 -4.67 -17.10 -16.49
C ILE A 87 -4.20 -18.53 -16.73
N PRO A 88 -2.90 -18.74 -17.04
CA PRO A 88 -2.36 -20.07 -17.28
C PRO A 88 -2.55 -20.97 -16.04
N THR A 89 -2.92 -22.21 -16.28
CA THR A 89 -3.05 -23.23 -15.21
C THR A 89 -1.70 -23.81 -14.78
N LYS A 90 -0.62 -23.49 -15.51
CA LYS A 90 0.77 -23.91 -15.24
C LYS A 90 1.71 -22.76 -15.62
N GLY A 91 2.88 -22.72 -14.99
CA GLY A 91 3.89 -21.70 -15.29
C GLY A 91 3.70 -20.38 -14.52
N LEU A 92 2.92 -20.41 -13.43
CA LEU A 92 2.80 -19.34 -12.45
C LEU A 92 3.07 -19.89 -11.04
N ASP A 93 4.14 -20.68 -10.92
CA ASP A 93 4.47 -21.42 -9.70
C ASP A 93 5.51 -20.67 -8.85
N THR A 94 6.25 -19.73 -9.45
CA THR A 94 7.27 -18.92 -8.79
C THR A 94 6.92 -17.44 -8.82
N ASP A 95 7.50 -16.67 -7.89
CA ASP A 95 7.30 -15.22 -7.82
C ASP A 95 7.76 -14.53 -9.13
N GLU A 96 8.86 -14.99 -9.73
CA GLU A 96 9.39 -14.48 -11.00
C GLU A 96 8.41 -14.71 -12.16
N GLN A 97 7.85 -15.91 -12.27
CA GLN A 97 6.85 -16.23 -13.30
C GLN A 97 5.57 -15.40 -13.16
N ILE A 98 5.16 -15.13 -11.91
CA ILE A 98 4.00 -14.26 -11.63
C ILE A 98 4.31 -12.83 -12.02
N ASP A 99 5.48 -12.32 -11.61
CA ASP A 99 5.91 -10.96 -11.92
C ASP A 99 6.06 -10.73 -13.42
N ASP A 100 6.66 -11.67 -14.14
CA ASP A 100 6.78 -11.63 -15.60
C ASP A 100 5.41 -11.60 -16.30
N PHE A 101 4.46 -12.39 -15.81
CA PHE A 101 3.10 -12.39 -16.33
C PHE A 101 2.41 -11.05 -16.05
N ASP A 102 2.48 -10.58 -14.82
CA ASP A 102 1.86 -9.33 -14.41
C ASP A 102 2.50 -8.13 -15.17
N ALA A 103 3.82 -8.14 -15.36
CA ALA A 103 4.55 -7.15 -16.15
C ALA A 103 4.09 -7.12 -17.60
N LYS A 104 3.90 -8.28 -18.21
CA LYS A 104 3.44 -8.41 -19.61
C LYS A 104 2.11 -7.70 -19.84
N TYR A 105 1.25 -7.69 -18.85
CA TYR A 105 -0.09 -7.10 -18.94
C TYR A 105 -0.21 -5.73 -18.22
N GLY A 106 0.88 -5.23 -17.66
CA GLY A 106 0.90 -3.92 -16.98
C GLY A 106 0.02 -3.87 -15.74
N ILE A 107 0.02 -4.95 -14.94
CA ILE A 107 -0.85 -5.10 -13.76
C ILE A 107 -0.08 -5.28 -12.44
N ARG A 108 1.22 -4.97 -12.44
CA ARG A 108 2.04 -4.93 -11.22
C ARG A 108 1.68 -3.75 -10.34
N THR A 109 2.19 -3.75 -9.12
CA THR A 109 2.03 -2.61 -8.20
C THR A 109 2.64 -1.33 -8.75
N GLU A 110 3.77 -1.40 -9.47
CA GLU A 110 4.39 -0.23 -10.12
C GLU A 110 3.47 0.35 -11.21
N ASP A 111 2.80 -0.50 -11.97
CA ASP A 111 1.85 -0.07 -12.99
C ASP A 111 0.64 0.62 -12.35
N MET A 112 0.18 0.12 -11.22
CA MET A 112 -0.88 0.72 -10.40
C MET A 112 -0.50 2.12 -9.91
N ILE A 113 0.67 2.25 -9.28
CA ILE A 113 1.21 3.53 -8.80
C ILE A 113 1.35 4.53 -9.95
N LYS A 114 1.91 4.08 -11.07
CA LYS A 114 2.07 4.92 -12.27
C LYS A 114 0.74 5.39 -12.83
N ALA A 115 -0.24 4.51 -12.95
CA ALA A 115 -1.58 4.84 -13.45
C ALA A 115 -2.34 5.77 -12.50
N ALA A 116 -2.20 5.59 -11.20
CA ALA A 116 -2.77 6.46 -10.17
C ALA A 116 -2.10 7.84 -10.13
N GLY A 117 -0.83 7.95 -10.52
CA GLY A 117 -0.01 9.15 -10.34
C GLY A 117 0.15 9.52 -8.87
N ASP A 118 0.26 8.54 -7.98
CA ASP A 118 0.35 8.72 -6.53
C ASP A 118 1.05 7.49 -5.92
N ASP A 119 2.22 7.70 -5.30
CA ASP A 119 3.02 6.62 -4.71
C ASP A 119 2.29 5.85 -3.60
N ARG A 120 1.23 6.41 -3.08
CA ARG A 120 0.40 5.77 -2.05
C ARG A 120 -0.54 4.71 -2.62
N ALA A 121 -0.71 4.62 -3.94
CA ALA A 121 -1.55 3.60 -4.58
C ALA A 121 -0.89 2.20 -4.57
N MET A 122 -0.40 1.77 -3.41
CA MET A 122 0.27 0.49 -3.20
C MET A 122 -0.75 -0.65 -3.16
N LEU A 123 -1.37 -0.90 -4.30
CA LEU A 123 -2.39 -1.91 -4.51
C LEU A 123 -1.89 -2.93 -5.53
N TYR A 124 -2.29 -4.19 -5.38
CA TYR A 124 -1.95 -5.27 -6.27
C TYR A 124 -3.20 -5.78 -6.99
N SER A 125 -3.18 -5.72 -8.32
CA SER A 125 -4.23 -6.22 -9.22
C SER A 125 -3.81 -7.43 -10.04
N GLY A 126 -2.57 -7.92 -9.85
CA GLY A 126 -2.03 -9.05 -10.59
C GLY A 126 -2.72 -10.37 -10.31
N VAL A 127 -2.22 -11.43 -10.95
CA VAL A 127 -2.91 -12.73 -11.01
C VAL A 127 -2.66 -13.65 -9.81
N GLY A 128 -1.83 -13.26 -8.88
CA GLY A 128 -1.62 -14.06 -7.67
C GLY A 128 -2.94 -14.37 -6.94
N GLY A 129 -3.26 -15.65 -6.80
CA GLY A 129 -4.53 -16.12 -6.25
C GLY A 129 -5.70 -16.12 -7.22
N GLY A 130 -5.53 -15.63 -8.46
CA GLY A 130 -6.55 -15.58 -9.50
C GLY A 130 -6.96 -14.17 -9.92
N ARG A 131 -7.90 -14.07 -10.84
CA ARG A 131 -8.39 -12.78 -11.37
C ARG A 131 -9.06 -11.94 -10.29
N ARG A 132 -8.59 -10.70 -10.14
CA ARG A 132 -9.13 -9.74 -9.17
C ARG A 132 -10.47 -9.16 -9.62
N LYS A 133 -11.32 -8.80 -8.64
CA LYS A 133 -12.62 -8.19 -8.86
C LYS A 133 -12.74 -6.95 -7.99
N ILE A 134 -12.78 -5.75 -8.58
CA ILE A 134 -12.92 -4.50 -7.82
C ILE A 134 -14.36 -4.27 -7.38
N GLN A 135 -15.30 -4.50 -8.29
CA GLN A 135 -16.73 -4.29 -8.05
C GLN A 135 -17.34 -5.60 -7.53
N THR A 136 -17.34 -5.75 -6.21
CA THR A 136 -17.99 -6.85 -5.53
C THR A 136 -18.66 -6.36 -4.27
N ASP A 137 -19.89 -6.77 -4.05
CA ASP A 137 -20.65 -6.44 -2.83
C ASP A 137 -20.41 -7.48 -1.74
N ALA A 138 -20.06 -8.69 -2.13
CA ALA A 138 -19.72 -9.77 -1.21
C ALA A 138 -18.21 -10.05 -1.24
N ILE A 139 -17.63 -10.27 -0.07
CA ILE A 139 -16.26 -10.77 0.05
C ILE A 139 -16.37 -12.26 0.35
N SER A 140 -16.09 -13.08 -0.66
CA SER A 140 -16.18 -14.55 -0.57
C SER A 140 -14.82 -15.23 -0.84
N GLY A 141 -13.82 -14.50 -1.30
CA GLY A 141 -12.51 -15.05 -1.61
C GLY A 141 -11.41 -14.01 -1.66
N PHE A 142 -10.18 -14.50 -1.73
CA PHE A 142 -8.94 -13.67 -1.74
C PHE A 142 -8.73 -12.87 -3.03
N THR A 143 -9.67 -12.93 -3.97
CA THR A 143 -9.66 -12.13 -5.21
C THR A 143 -10.72 -11.03 -5.23
N ASP A 144 -11.52 -10.91 -4.16
CA ASP A 144 -12.61 -9.95 -4.04
C ASP A 144 -12.07 -8.61 -3.49
N GLY A 145 -11.62 -7.76 -4.37
CA GLY A 145 -10.90 -6.52 -4.12
C GLY A 145 -9.45 -6.59 -4.58
N LEU A 146 -8.73 -5.47 -4.47
CA LEU A 146 -7.29 -5.40 -4.70
C LEU A 146 -6.55 -5.66 -3.39
N SER A 147 -5.46 -6.41 -3.44
CA SER A 147 -4.62 -6.59 -2.25
C SER A 147 -3.89 -5.31 -1.92
N ILE A 148 -3.76 -5.00 -0.63
CA ILE A 148 -2.96 -3.89 -0.15
C ILE A 148 -1.54 -4.40 0.06
N VAL A 149 -0.56 -3.83 -0.65
CA VAL A 149 0.85 -4.27 -0.64
C VAL A 149 1.76 -3.22 -0.03
N LYS A 150 1.23 -2.48 0.91
CA LYS A 150 1.91 -1.37 1.57
C LYS A 150 3.03 -1.85 2.50
N TRP A 151 2.76 -2.89 3.28
CA TRP A 151 3.69 -3.46 4.26
C TRP A 151 4.60 -4.48 3.62
N GLN A 152 5.91 -4.27 3.72
CA GLN A 152 6.93 -5.11 3.11
C GLN A 152 8.05 -5.38 4.10
N ASN A 153 8.54 -6.63 4.13
CA ASN A 153 9.72 -7.01 4.89
C ASN A 153 10.96 -7.09 3.97
N TYR A 154 11.06 -6.18 3.01
CA TYR A 154 12.26 -5.90 2.24
C TYR A 154 12.95 -4.66 2.79
N ARG A 155 14.26 -4.61 2.71
CA ARG A 155 15.05 -3.42 3.06
C ARG A 155 15.24 -2.53 1.84
N SER A 156 15.19 -1.22 2.03
CA SER A 156 15.41 -0.23 0.98
C SER A 156 16.86 -0.25 0.46
N ASP A 157 17.81 -0.69 1.28
CA ASP A 157 19.23 -0.82 0.94
C ASP A 157 19.58 -2.17 0.27
N GLY A 158 18.61 -3.04 0.04
CA GLY A 158 18.78 -4.34 -0.61
C GLY A 158 19.49 -5.41 0.23
N LYS A 159 19.83 -5.11 1.48
CA LYS A 159 20.41 -6.11 2.39
C LYS A 159 19.39 -7.13 2.85
N PRO A 160 19.82 -8.30 3.33
CA PRO A 160 18.91 -9.29 3.88
C PRO A 160 18.24 -8.79 5.18
N VAL A 161 17.00 -9.20 5.41
CA VAL A 161 16.29 -9.03 6.67
C VAL A 161 16.79 -10.03 7.73
N SER A 162 16.50 -9.78 8.99
CA SER A 162 16.96 -10.63 10.10
C SER A 162 16.30 -12.00 10.11
N HIS A 163 15.05 -12.10 9.64
CA HIS A 163 14.29 -13.34 9.62
C HIS A 163 13.27 -13.38 8.46
N ALA A 164 13.20 -14.54 7.78
CA ALA A 164 12.31 -14.72 6.62
C ALA A 164 10.81 -14.79 6.97
N THR A 165 10.46 -15.08 8.21
CA THR A 165 9.07 -15.28 8.65
C THR A 165 8.57 -14.14 9.52
N TYR A 166 9.43 -13.60 10.37
CA TYR A 166 9.08 -12.52 11.29
C TYR A 166 9.63 -11.20 10.77
N PRO A 167 8.79 -10.16 10.63
CA PRO A 167 9.22 -8.91 10.03
C PRO A 167 10.12 -8.09 10.96
N ASP A 168 11.03 -7.36 10.33
CA ASP A 168 11.80 -6.29 10.97
C ASP A 168 11.06 -4.94 10.90
N THR A 169 10.07 -4.82 10.02
CA THR A 169 9.35 -3.58 9.75
C THR A 169 8.66 -3.05 11.01
N ASP A 170 9.12 -1.92 11.51
CA ASP A 170 8.47 -1.19 12.60
C ASP A 170 7.09 -0.70 12.18
N ILE A 171 6.15 -0.65 13.13
CA ILE A 171 4.80 -0.16 12.88
C ILE A 171 4.74 1.32 13.29
N PRO A 172 4.63 2.27 12.35
CA PRO A 172 4.51 3.69 12.65
C PRO A 172 3.17 3.98 13.33
N LEU A 173 3.17 4.08 14.66
CA LEU A 173 1.97 4.41 15.42
C LEU A 173 1.57 5.88 15.23
N PHE A 174 2.56 6.79 15.29
CA PHE A 174 2.38 8.19 14.95
C PHE A 174 3.44 8.61 13.93
N ARG A 175 3.03 9.36 12.93
CA ARG A 175 3.93 9.92 11.92
C ARG A 175 3.54 11.34 11.51
N LEU A 176 4.49 12.05 10.93
CA LEU A 176 4.37 13.46 10.59
C LEU A 176 3.16 13.77 9.69
N ALA A 177 2.78 12.84 8.80
CA ALA A 177 1.59 13.00 7.96
C ALA A 177 0.31 13.21 8.78
N GLU A 178 0.17 12.55 9.94
CA GLU A 178 -0.97 12.76 10.83
C GLU A 178 -1.00 14.18 11.39
N ALA A 179 0.15 14.72 11.76
CA ALA A 179 0.25 16.09 12.23
C ALA A 179 -0.16 17.11 11.15
N TYR A 180 0.28 16.89 9.90
CA TYR A 180 -0.13 17.72 8.76
C TYR A 180 -1.64 17.65 8.53
N LEU A 181 -2.22 16.46 8.48
CA LEU A 181 -3.66 16.28 8.24
C LEU A 181 -4.51 16.83 9.39
N THR A 182 -4.08 16.62 10.64
CA THR A 182 -4.76 17.19 11.81
C THR A 182 -4.73 18.72 11.76
N ARG A 183 -3.58 19.31 11.39
CA ARG A 183 -3.48 20.76 11.23
C ARG A 183 -4.34 21.27 10.08
N ALA A 184 -4.31 20.58 8.94
CA ALA A 184 -5.14 20.92 7.78
C ALA A 184 -6.63 20.91 8.13
N GLU A 185 -7.08 19.89 8.84
CA GLU A 185 -8.48 19.80 9.29
C GLU A 185 -8.82 20.94 10.29
N ALA A 186 -7.94 21.22 11.25
CA ALA A 186 -8.17 22.31 12.21
C ALA A 186 -8.27 23.67 11.50
N ILE A 187 -7.40 23.94 10.53
CA ILE A 187 -7.45 25.16 9.70
C ILE A 187 -8.76 25.24 8.90
N PHE A 188 -9.12 24.15 8.22
CA PHE A 188 -10.34 24.09 7.43
C PHE A 188 -11.60 24.34 8.29
N ARG A 189 -11.70 23.70 9.46
CA ARG A 189 -12.85 23.88 10.37
C ARG A 189 -12.98 25.29 10.94
N GLN A 190 -11.88 26.06 10.93
CA GLN A 190 -11.85 27.48 11.30
C GLN A 190 -12.11 28.41 10.09
N GLY A 191 -12.41 27.87 8.93
CA GLY A 191 -12.65 28.65 7.70
C GLY A 191 -11.36 29.14 7.01
N GLY A 192 -10.20 28.61 7.40
CA GLY A 192 -8.91 28.92 6.80
C GLY A 192 -8.59 28.04 5.59
N ASP A 193 -7.50 28.38 4.91
CA ASP A 193 -6.99 27.64 3.75
C ASP A 193 -5.98 26.57 4.18
N ALA A 194 -6.36 25.29 4.04
CA ALA A 194 -5.53 24.13 4.36
C ALA A 194 -4.76 23.56 3.15
N THR A 195 -4.79 24.25 2.00
CA THR A 195 -4.25 23.76 0.72
C THR A 195 -2.75 23.44 0.80
N ALA A 196 -1.99 24.23 1.54
CA ALA A 196 -0.54 24.05 1.67
C ALA A 196 -0.18 22.70 2.33
N ASP A 197 -0.86 22.32 3.41
CA ASP A 197 -0.59 21.09 4.14
C ASP A 197 -0.94 19.85 3.32
N ILE A 198 -2.08 19.87 2.65
CA ILE A 198 -2.50 18.78 1.77
C ILE A 198 -1.51 18.61 0.60
N ASN A 199 -1.11 19.71 -0.03
CA ASN A 199 -0.19 19.65 -1.16
C ASN A 199 1.23 19.26 -0.76
N GLU A 200 1.66 19.51 0.47
CA GLU A 200 2.96 19.03 0.96
C GLU A 200 2.97 17.49 1.09
N LEU A 201 1.89 16.88 1.60
CA LEU A 201 1.76 15.43 1.63
C LEU A 201 1.67 14.83 0.22
N ARG A 202 0.95 15.47 -0.69
CA ARG A 202 0.87 15.05 -2.09
C ARG A 202 2.21 15.14 -2.80
N LYS A 203 2.98 16.18 -2.53
CA LYS A 203 4.33 16.32 -3.07
C LYS A 203 5.25 15.20 -2.57
N ARG A 204 5.22 14.89 -1.27
CA ARG A 204 5.98 13.79 -0.68
C ARG A 204 5.62 12.44 -1.30
N ALA A 205 4.35 12.23 -1.65
CA ALA A 205 3.83 11.02 -2.31
C ALA A 205 3.94 11.06 -3.85
N ASN A 206 4.71 11.98 -4.43
CA ASN A 206 4.81 12.19 -5.87
C ASN A 206 3.43 12.25 -6.58
N CYS A 207 2.39 12.68 -5.85
CA CYS A 207 1.05 12.77 -6.40
C CYS A 207 0.98 13.85 -7.47
N THR A 208 0.57 13.46 -8.68
CA THR A 208 0.46 14.37 -9.83
C THR A 208 -0.67 15.37 -9.70
N ARG A 209 -1.64 15.11 -8.83
CA ARG A 209 -2.81 15.94 -8.60
C ARG A 209 -2.57 16.89 -7.42
N LYS A 210 -2.71 18.19 -7.66
CA LYS A 210 -2.70 19.21 -6.60
C LYS A 210 -4.12 19.63 -6.27
N VAL A 211 -4.39 19.85 -4.98
CA VAL A 211 -5.64 20.46 -4.56
C VAL A 211 -5.55 21.99 -4.73
N GLN A 212 -6.58 22.59 -5.28
CA GLN A 212 -6.69 24.04 -5.44
C GLN A 212 -7.56 24.67 -4.34
N THR A 213 -8.54 23.90 -3.88
CA THR A 213 -9.44 24.29 -2.78
C THR A 213 -9.75 23.06 -1.97
N VAL A 214 -9.55 23.14 -0.66
CA VAL A 214 -9.84 22.02 0.24
C VAL A 214 -11.33 22.03 0.56
N THR A 215 -11.97 20.88 0.34
CA THR A 215 -13.33 20.59 0.79
C THR A 215 -13.30 19.55 1.90
N GLU A 216 -14.40 19.36 2.62
CA GLU A 216 -14.50 18.30 3.62
C GLU A 216 -14.26 16.92 2.98
N GLN A 217 -14.77 16.68 1.78
CA GLN A 217 -14.55 15.43 1.06
C GLN A 217 -13.07 15.25 0.68
N GLU A 218 -12.36 16.31 0.28
CA GLU A 218 -10.93 16.23 0.02
C GLU A 218 -10.12 15.88 1.26
N LEU A 219 -10.48 16.42 2.43
CA LEU A 219 -9.86 16.03 3.70
C LEU A 219 -10.06 14.55 4.02
N ILE A 220 -11.30 14.07 3.93
CA ILE A 220 -11.64 12.67 4.16
C ILE A 220 -10.87 11.77 3.19
N ASP A 221 -10.81 12.15 1.94
CA ASP A 221 -10.12 11.38 0.91
C ASP A 221 -8.59 11.38 1.12
N GLU A 222 -8.03 12.48 1.60
CA GLU A 222 -6.60 12.56 1.88
C GLU A 222 -6.22 11.71 3.10
N TRP A 223 -7.03 11.75 4.17
CA TRP A 223 -6.90 10.82 5.29
C TRP A 223 -6.96 9.36 4.84
N ALA A 224 -7.93 9.04 3.97
CA ALA A 224 -8.08 7.68 3.45
C ALA A 224 -6.87 7.25 2.62
N ARG A 225 -6.36 8.11 1.70
CA ARG A 225 -5.17 7.81 0.89
C ARG A 225 -3.92 7.60 1.73
N GLU A 226 -3.79 8.35 2.81
CA GLU A 226 -2.59 8.34 3.65
C GLU A 226 -2.58 7.18 4.64
N PHE A 227 -3.73 6.86 5.25
CA PHE A 227 -3.83 5.95 6.39
C PHE A 227 -4.63 4.66 6.11
N TYR A 228 -4.95 4.33 4.86
CA TYR A 228 -5.42 2.98 4.59
C TYR A 228 -4.33 1.95 4.90
N LEU A 229 -4.72 0.78 5.33
CA LEU A 229 -3.82 -0.29 5.76
C LEU A 229 -3.11 -0.95 4.61
#